data_52381bb9b21cfa85634b92db1e5c4ca3
#
_entry.id   52381bb9b21cfa85634b92db1e5c4ca3
#
_cell.length_a   1.000
_cell.length_b   1.000
_cell.length_c   1.000
_cell.angle_alpha   90.00
_cell.angle_beta   90.00
_cell.angle_gamma   90.00
#
_symmetry.space_group_name_H-M   'P 1'
#
loop_
_entity.id
_entity.type
_entity.pdbx_description
1 polymer ?
#
loop_
_entity_poly.entity_id
_entity_poly.type
_entity_poly.pdbx_seq_one_letter_code
_entity_poly.pdbx_strand_id
1 'polypeptide(L)'
;MQHHLERNFEQILEENKHKIYRICKIYAVSPIEPQDLFQEVVFQIWKSYATFKGKSNISTWIYKIALNVCLRFKSKYTKNQNRFIRLDSMTIFNIGSDVEDENSDEKLIALRKCVKKLNNGEKAIVALYLEGLAYREISDILGLSENHIAVKLKRIKSKLF
;
A
#
# COMPACT_ATOMS: atom_id res chain seq x y z
N MET A 1 -27.33 -17.29 -6.12
CA MET A 1 -25.99 -17.42 -5.49
C MET A 1 -25.02 -16.36 -5.98
N GLN A 2 -24.92 -16.14 -7.27
CA GLN A 2 -24.03 -15.13 -7.85
C GLN A 2 -24.37 -13.71 -7.41
N HIS A 3 -25.63 -13.32 -7.43
CA HIS A 3 -26.09 -12.00 -6.97
C HIS A 3 -25.80 -11.70 -5.50
N HIS A 4 -25.77 -12.71 -4.65
CA HIS A 4 -25.46 -12.53 -3.24
C HIS A 4 -23.97 -12.30 -3.01
N LEU A 5 -23.13 -12.97 -3.78
CA LEU A 5 -21.68 -12.77 -3.78
C LEU A 5 -21.30 -11.37 -4.30
N GLU A 6 -21.96 -10.93 -5.34
CA GLU A 6 -21.73 -9.59 -5.93
C GLU A 6 -22.08 -8.48 -4.95
N ARG A 7 -23.25 -8.56 -4.28
CA ARG A 7 -23.66 -7.58 -3.27
C ARG A 7 -22.71 -7.53 -2.09
N ASN A 8 -22.26 -8.68 -1.60
CA ASN A 8 -21.30 -8.74 -0.52
C ASN A 8 -19.94 -8.14 -0.93
N PHE A 9 -19.52 -8.40 -2.16
CA PHE A 9 -18.29 -7.82 -2.69
C PHE A 9 -18.38 -6.30 -2.80
N GLU A 10 -19.44 -5.77 -3.35
CA GLU A 10 -19.66 -4.33 -3.45
C GLU A 10 -19.63 -3.64 -2.09
N GLN A 11 -20.27 -4.23 -1.09
CA GLN A 11 -20.28 -3.71 0.27
C GLN A 11 -18.88 -3.72 0.88
N ILE A 12 -18.18 -4.83 0.74
CA ILE A 12 -16.79 -4.98 1.24
C ILE A 12 -15.86 -3.96 0.58
N LEU A 13 -16.00 -3.78 -0.73
CA LEU A 13 -15.22 -2.81 -1.48
C LEU A 13 -15.52 -1.38 -1.02
N GLU A 14 -16.79 -1.04 -0.84
CA GLU A 14 -17.20 0.28 -0.38
C GLU A 14 -16.64 0.61 1.00
N GLU A 15 -16.62 -0.36 1.91
CA GLU A 15 -16.07 -0.21 3.26
C GLU A 15 -14.55 -0.07 3.27
N ASN A 16 -13.85 -0.59 2.26
CA ASN A 16 -12.39 -0.65 2.23
C ASN A 16 -11.73 0.20 1.14
N LYS A 17 -12.51 0.82 0.25
CA LYS A 17 -11.96 1.53 -0.92
C LYS A 17 -10.98 2.64 -0.56
N HIS A 18 -11.25 3.42 0.48
CA HIS A 18 -10.37 4.50 0.90
C HIS A 18 -9.04 3.98 1.46
N LYS A 19 -9.09 2.88 2.19
CA LYS A 19 -7.90 2.20 2.72
C LYS A 19 -7.01 1.68 1.60
N ILE A 20 -7.62 1.02 0.63
CA ILE A 20 -6.91 0.52 -0.58
C ILE A 20 -6.27 1.69 -1.33
N TYR A 21 -7.01 2.77 -1.54
CA TYR A 21 -6.53 3.92 -2.28
C TYR A 21 -5.35 4.61 -1.58
N ARG A 22 -5.39 4.72 -0.25
CA ARG A 22 -4.25 5.28 0.52
C ARG A 22 -2.97 4.47 0.34
N ILE A 23 -3.07 3.13 0.34
CA ILE A 23 -1.94 2.25 0.04
C ILE A 23 -1.43 2.49 -1.38
N CYS A 24 -2.33 2.56 -2.34
CA CYS A 24 -1.96 2.83 -3.74
C CYS A 24 -1.22 4.16 -3.90
N LYS A 25 -1.63 5.20 -3.18
CA LYS A 25 -0.94 6.50 -3.18
C LYS A 25 0.50 6.41 -2.68
N ILE A 26 0.77 5.55 -1.71
CA ILE A 26 2.12 5.38 -1.14
C ILE A 26 3.06 4.74 -2.17
N TYR A 27 2.55 3.80 -2.98
CA TYR A 27 3.35 3.02 -3.90
C TYR A 27 3.31 3.50 -5.36
N ALA A 28 2.38 4.38 -5.70
CA ALA A 28 2.28 4.88 -7.07
C ALA A 28 3.51 5.69 -7.45
N VAL A 29 4.10 5.36 -8.59
CA VAL A 29 5.27 6.03 -9.16
C VAL A 29 4.97 6.30 -10.63
N SER A 30 5.12 7.57 -11.07
CA SER A 30 4.92 7.94 -12.46
C SER A 30 5.64 6.97 -13.43
N PRO A 31 5.03 6.56 -14.53
CA PRO A 31 3.75 7.01 -15.08
C PRO A 31 2.51 6.29 -14.52
N ILE A 32 2.68 5.42 -13.51
CA ILE A 32 1.58 4.67 -12.92
C ILE A 32 0.87 5.55 -11.89
N GLU A 33 -0.40 5.81 -12.15
CA GLU A 33 -1.27 6.60 -11.26
C GLU A 33 -1.84 5.74 -10.13
N PRO A 34 -2.18 6.34 -8.96
CA PRO A 34 -2.86 5.60 -7.89
C PRO A 34 -4.16 4.92 -8.35
N GLN A 35 -4.89 5.53 -9.27
CA GLN A 35 -6.11 4.97 -9.85
C GLN A 35 -5.86 3.67 -10.61
N ASP A 36 -4.75 3.58 -11.34
CA ASP A 36 -4.37 2.37 -12.06
C ASP A 36 -4.08 1.21 -11.11
N LEU A 37 -3.34 1.49 -10.04
CA LEU A 37 -3.09 0.52 -8.97
C LEU A 37 -4.37 0.11 -8.27
N PHE A 38 -5.24 1.06 -7.98
CA PHE A 38 -6.54 0.80 -7.35
C PHE A 38 -7.38 -0.14 -8.19
N GLN A 39 -7.49 0.10 -9.48
CA GLN A 39 -8.24 -0.77 -10.40
C GLN A 39 -7.66 -2.18 -10.42
N GLU A 40 -6.36 -2.33 -10.47
CA GLU A 40 -5.71 -3.64 -10.44
C GLU A 40 -5.94 -4.37 -9.11
N VAL A 41 -5.87 -3.66 -8.00
CA VAL A 41 -6.16 -4.23 -6.68
C VAL A 41 -7.60 -4.73 -6.62
N VAL A 42 -8.56 -3.92 -7.05
CA VAL A 42 -9.99 -4.28 -7.08
C VAL A 42 -10.21 -5.51 -7.96
N PHE A 43 -9.58 -5.57 -9.12
CA PHE A 43 -9.66 -6.73 -10.02
C PHE A 43 -9.12 -7.99 -9.36
N GLN A 44 -7.97 -7.92 -8.70
CA GLN A 44 -7.38 -9.06 -8.00
C GLN A 44 -8.23 -9.51 -6.81
N ILE A 45 -8.82 -8.59 -6.08
CA ILE A 45 -9.76 -8.91 -4.99
C ILE A 45 -10.98 -9.63 -5.54
N TRP A 46 -11.58 -9.12 -6.60
CA TRP A 46 -12.72 -9.73 -7.26
C TRP A 46 -12.41 -11.16 -7.74
N LYS A 47 -11.30 -11.31 -8.42
CA LYS A 47 -10.85 -12.61 -8.93
C LYS A 47 -10.63 -13.65 -7.84
N SER A 48 -10.15 -13.21 -6.68
CA SER A 48 -9.82 -14.09 -5.55
C SER A 48 -10.96 -14.24 -4.54
N TYR A 49 -11.98 -13.42 -4.62
CA TYR A 49 -13.05 -13.37 -3.62
C TYR A 49 -13.79 -14.70 -3.46
N ALA A 50 -14.05 -15.38 -4.57
CA ALA A 50 -14.72 -16.68 -4.55
C ALA A 50 -13.90 -17.76 -3.82
N THR A 51 -12.59 -17.59 -3.72
CA THR A 51 -11.68 -18.52 -3.04
C THR A 51 -11.35 -18.15 -1.61
N PHE A 52 -11.85 -17.01 -1.13
CA PHE A 52 -11.65 -16.58 0.26
C PHE A 52 -12.34 -17.53 1.23
N LYS A 53 -11.57 -18.14 2.12
CA LYS A 53 -12.03 -19.20 3.03
C LYS A 53 -12.29 -18.73 4.46
N GLY A 54 -12.22 -17.43 4.73
CA GLY A 54 -12.46 -16.89 6.07
C GLY A 54 -11.38 -17.21 7.11
N LYS A 55 -10.18 -17.61 6.70
CA LYS A 55 -9.05 -17.92 7.60
C LYS A 55 -8.47 -16.69 8.30
N SER A 56 -8.74 -15.52 7.79
CA SER A 56 -8.34 -14.25 8.37
C SER A 56 -9.51 -13.26 8.27
N ASN A 57 -9.40 -12.15 8.99
CA ASN A 57 -10.31 -11.04 8.80
C ASN A 57 -10.26 -10.59 7.33
N ILE A 58 -11.42 -10.28 6.75
CA ILE A 58 -11.52 -9.83 5.36
C ILE A 58 -10.62 -8.61 5.07
N SER A 59 -10.54 -7.68 6.00
CA SER A 59 -9.66 -6.50 5.87
C SER A 59 -8.19 -6.89 5.77
N THR A 60 -7.73 -7.83 6.60
CA THR A 60 -6.37 -8.37 6.55
C THR A 60 -6.06 -8.98 5.18
N TRP A 61 -6.98 -9.77 4.65
CA TRP A 61 -6.86 -10.39 3.34
C TRP A 61 -6.79 -9.35 2.21
N ILE A 62 -7.64 -8.32 2.28
CA ILE A 62 -7.63 -7.21 1.32
C ILE A 62 -6.29 -6.46 1.35
N TYR A 63 -5.77 -6.17 2.53
CA TYR A 63 -4.47 -5.51 2.67
C TYR A 63 -3.32 -6.32 2.07
N LYS A 64 -3.34 -7.64 2.26
CA LYS A 64 -2.35 -8.54 1.62
C LYS A 64 -2.38 -8.42 0.11
N ILE A 65 -3.56 -8.46 -0.48
CA ILE A 65 -3.73 -8.34 -1.93
C ILE A 65 -3.26 -6.97 -2.41
N ALA A 66 -3.70 -5.90 -1.75
CA ALA A 66 -3.32 -4.53 -2.12
C ALA A 66 -1.80 -4.33 -2.09
N LEU A 67 -1.14 -4.76 -1.03
CA LEU A 67 0.31 -4.65 -0.90
C LEU A 67 1.04 -5.50 -1.94
N ASN A 68 0.58 -6.73 -2.17
CA ASN A 68 1.20 -7.61 -3.17
C ASN A 68 1.08 -7.04 -4.59
N VAL A 69 -0.05 -6.47 -4.94
CA VAL A 69 -0.25 -5.80 -6.23
C VAL A 69 0.69 -4.60 -6.37
N CYS A 70 0.69 -3.72 -5.38
CA CYS A 70 1.52 -2.51 -5.39
C CYS A 70 3.03 -2.85 -5.47
N LEU A 71 3.47 -3.83 -4.70
CA LEU A 71 4.87 -4.27 -4.71
C LEU A 71 5.27 -4.92 -6.03
N ARG A 72 4.38 -5.72 -6.64
CA ARG A 72 4.64 -6.29 -7.97
C ARG A 72 4.78 -5.24 -9.06
N PHE A 73 3.87 -4.27 -9.08
CA PHE A 73 3.94 -3.17 -10.05
C PHE A 73 5.22 -2.37 -9.88
N LYS A 74 5.57 -2.02 -8.65
CA LYS A 74 6.78 -1.27 -8.37
C LYS A 74 8.05 -2.05 -8.74
N SER A 75 8.11 -3.33 -8.40
CA SER A 75 9.23 -4.20 -8.76
C SER A 75 9.38 -4.35 -10.27
N LYS A 76 8.28 -4.59 -10.97
CA LYS A 76 8.25 -4.71 -12.43
C LYS A 76 8.69 -3.42 -13.12
N TYR A 77 8.21 -2.29 -12.65
CA TYR A 77 8.58 -0.98 -13.16
C TYR A 77 10.05 -0.67 -12.91
N THR A 78 10.53 -0.91 -11.71
CA THR A 78 11.94 -0.71 -11.33
C THR A 78 12.87 -1.61 -12.14
N LYS A 79 12.52 -2.88 -12.37
CA LYS A 79 13.30 -3.80 -13.22
C LYS A 79 13.38 -3.34 -14.65
N ASN A 80 12.29 -2.86 -15.22
CA ASN A 80 12.26 -2.34 -16.59
C ASN A 80 13.09 -1.05 -16.72
N GLN A 81 13.16 -0.24 -15.69
CA GLN A 81 13.99 0.95 -15.66
C GLN A 81 15.46 0.67 -15.35
N ASN A 82 15.75 -0.32 -14.54
CA ASN A 82 17.13 -0.73 -14.24
C ASN A 82 17.89 -1.28 -15.45
N ARG A 83 17.19 -1.63 -16.52
CA ARG A 83 17.80 -1.96 -17.82
C ARG A 83 18.37 -0.74 -18.53
N PHE A 84 17.86 0.45 -18.26
CA PHE A 84 18.20 1.68 -19.00
C PHE A 84 18.82 2.76 -18.14
N ILE A 85 18.49 2.85 -16.87
CA ILE A 85 18.99 3.90 -15.98
C ILE A 85 19.00 3.32 -14.56
N ARG A 86 20.15 3.31 -13.91
CA ARG A 86 20.19 3.24 -12.44
C ARG A 86 19.55 4.54 -11.95
N LEU A 87 18.24 4.58 -11.91
CA LEU A 87 17.55 5.67 -11.27
C LEU A 87 17.85 5.59 -9.80
N ASP A 88 18.66 6.54 -9.36
CA ASP A 88 18.77 6.89 -7.97
C ASP A 88 17.36 6.97 -7.40
N SER A 89 17.14 6.37 -6.26
CA SER A 89 15.85 6.41 -5.56
C SER A 89 15.25 7.83 -5.47
N MET A 90 16.10 8.85 -5.47
CA MET A 90 15.70 10.26 -5.48
C MET A 90 15.01 10.72 -6.78
N THR A 91 15.39 10.21 -7.93
CA THR A 91 14.80 10.59 -9.22
C THR A 91 13.41 10.01 -9.38
N ILE A 92 13.16 8.81 -8.84
CA ILE A 92 11.84 8.19 -8.82
C ILE A 92 10.88 9.01 -7.95
N PHE A 93 11.37 9.62 -6.88
CA PHE A 93 10.59 10.44 -5.97
C PHE A 93 10.20 11.80 -6.55
N ASN A 94 11.00 12.38 -7.43
CA ASN A 94 10.74 13.72 -8.00
C ASN A 94 9.74 13.71 -9.16
N ILE A 95 9.52 12.57 -9.81
CA ILE A 95 8.67 12.47 -11.00
C ILE A 95 7.18 12.29 -10.64
N GLY A 96 6.86 11.89 -9.43
CA GLY A 96 5.49 11.56 -9.01
C GLY A 96 4.84 12.50 -8.00
N SER A 97 5.45 13.65 -7.70
CA SER A 97 5.06 14.44 -6.53
C SER A 97 4.12 15.61 -6.79
N ASP A 98 3.69 15.86 -8.02
CA ASP A 98 3.14 17.17 -8.38
C ASP A 98 1.62 17.29 -8.41
N VAL A 99 0.90 16.42 -7.73
CA VAL A 99 -0.48 16.74 -7.35
C VAL A 99 -0.47 17.02 -5.86
N GLU A 100 0.11 18.13 -5.48
CA GLU A 100 -0.14 18.72 -4.19
C GLU A 100 -1.60 19.17 -4.18
N ASP A 101 -2.39 18.51 -3.37
CA ASP A 101 -3.70 18.99 -2.99
C ASP A 101 -3.45 20.31 -2.25
N GLU A 102 -3.79 21.44 -2.86
CA GLU A 102 -3.50 22.79 -2.35
C GLU A 102 -4.08 23.04 -0.94
N ASN A 103 -4.90 22.12 -0.44
CA ASN A 103 -5.52 22.16 0.89
C ASN A 103 -4.88 21.20 1.91
N SER A 104 -3.73 20.62 1.62
CA SER A 104 -3.08 19.71 2.57
C SER A 104 -2.31 20.47 3.63
N ASP A 105 -2.54 20.13 4.90
CA ASP A 105 -1.75 20.61 6.03
C ASP A 105 -0.25 20.38 5.77
N GLU A 106 0.59 21.38 6.06
CA GLU A 106 2.05 21.30 5.89
C GLU A 106 2.66 20.09 6.58
N LYS A 107 2.13 19.69 7.73
CA LYS A 107 2.55 18.48 8.46
C LYS A 107 2.29 17.22 7.67
N LEU A 108 1.15 17.15 6.97
CA LEU A 108 0.79 16.01 6.15
C LEU A 108 1.68 15.90 4.93
N ILE A 109 2.01 17.02 4.31
CA ILE A 109 2.96 17.08 3.18
C ILE A 109 4.34 16.61 3.62
N ALA A 110 4.83 17.08 4.76
CA ALA A 110 6.10 16.67 5.33
C ALA A 110 6.13 15.17 5.63
N LEU A 111 5.06 14.64 6.20
CA LEU A 111 4.92 13.20 6.46
C LEU A 111 4.97 12.39 5.17
N ARG A 112 4.26 12.80 4.14
CA ARG A 112 4.28 12.12 2.84
C ARG A 112 5.68 12.11 2.22
N LYS A 113 6.40 13.23 2.28
CA LYS A 113 7.79 13.31 1.80
C LYS A 113 8.72 12.36 2.56
N CYS A 114 8.55 12.27 3.86
CA CYS A 114 9.33 11.35 4.69
C CYS A 114 9.02 9.88 4.38
N VAL A 115 7.75 9.54 4.22
CA VAL A 115 7.31 8.18 3.88
C VAL A 115 7.86 7.76 2.51
N LYS A 116 7.93 8.67 1.55
CA LYS A 116 8.50 8.38 0.23
C LYS A 116 9.98 7.99 0.28
N LYS A 117 10.73 8.43 1.29
CA LYS A 117 12.14 8.10 1.46
C LYS A 117 12.39 6.69 2.03
N LEU A 118 11.36 6.04 2.53
CA LEU A 118 11.45 4.71 3.10
C LEU A 118 11.57 3.64 1.99
N ASN A 119 12.21 2.52 2.31
CA ASN A 119 12.22 1.37 1.40
C ASN A 119 10.82 0.70 1.34
N ASN A 120 10.63 -0.25 0.43
CA ASN A 120 9.34 -0.88 0.21
C ASN A 120 8.79 -1.61 1.45
N GLY A 121 9.65 -2.29 2.20
CA GLY A 121 9.26 -2.97 3.43
C GLY A 121 8.86 -2.01 4.53
N GLU A 122 9.62 -0.94 4.71
CA GLU A 122 9.32 0.11 5.68
C GLU A 122 8.01 0.84 5.33
N LYS A 123 7.79 1.13 4.05
CA LYS A 123 6.52 1.72 3.57
C LYS A 123 5.32 0.85 3.91
N ALA A 124 5.43 -0.47 3.73
CA ALA A 124 4.37 -1.40 4.07
C ALA A 124 4.01 -1.34 5.56
N ILE A 125 5.01 -1.35 6.43
CA ILE A 125 4.82 -1.27 7.89
C ILE A 125 4.16 0.05 8.27
N VAL A 126 4.65 1.16 7.75
CA VAL A 126 4.10 2.50 8.04
C VAL A 126 2.68 2.64 7.51
N ALA A 127 2.42 2.18 6.29
CA ALA A 127 1.07 2.24 5.70
C ALA A 127 0.05 1.53 6.58
N LEU A 128 0.37 0.34 7.04
CA LEU A 128 -0.53 -0.44 7.89
C LEU A 128 -0.65 0.17 9.30
N TYR A 129 0.44 0.69 9.83
CA TYR A 129 0.43 1.39 11.12
C TYR A 129 -0.46 2.64 11.08
N LEU A 130 -0.36 3.43 10.03
CA LEU A 130 -1.18 4.63 9.84
C LEU A 130 -2.66 4.31 9.62
N GLU A 131 -2.99 3.10 9.15
CA GLU A 131 -4.37 2.62 9.08
C GLU A 131 -4.93 2.18 10.45
N GLY A 132 -4.14 2.29 11.51
CA GLY A 132 -4.56 1.97 12.87
C GLY A 132 -4.51 0.48 13.22
N LEU A 133 -3.77 -0.31 12.44
CA LEU A 133 -3.64 -1.75 12.69
C LEU A 133 -2.72 -2.03 13.87
N ALA A 134 -3.09 -3.03 14.68
CA ALA A 134 -2.24 -3.53 15.74
C ALA A 134 -1.02 -4.27 15.17
N TYR A 135 0.06 -4.35 15.94
CA TYR A 135 1.28 -5.04 15.51
C TYR A 135 1.03 -6.50 15.12
N ARG A 136 0.11 -7.16 15.80
CA ARG A 136 -0.30 -8.53 15.47
C ARG A 136 -0.93 -8.62 14.08
N GLU A 137 -1.80 -7.68 13.74
CA GLU A 137 -2.44 -7.63 12.43
C GLU A 137 -1.41 -7.34 11.33
N ILE A 138 -0.49 -6.40 11.57
CA ILE A 138 0.61 -6.10 10.65
C ILE A 138 1.50 -7.33 10.47
N SER A 139 1.81 -8.02 11.56
CA SER A 139 2.55 -9.28 11.57
C SER A 139 1.90 -10.33 10.67
N ASP A 140 0.60 -10.51 10.80
CA ASP A 140 -0.17 -11.46 9.99
C ASP A 140 -0.16 -11.10 8.50
N ILE A 141 -0.24 -9.81 8.19
CA ILE A 141 -0.24 -9.33 6.80
C ILE A 141 1.13 -9.49 6.15
N LEU A 142 2.20 -9.12 6.85
CA LEU A 142 3.55 -9.06 6.29
C LEU A 142 4.36 -10.34 6.48
N GLY A 143 3.90 -11.25 7.33
CA GLY A 143 4.65 -12.47 7.64
C GLY A 143 5.91 -12.24 8.48
N LEU A 144 5.97 -11.13 9.21
CA LEU A 144 7.05 -10.78 10.13
C LEU A 144 6.59 -10.98 11.58
N SER A 145 7.51 -11.19 12.50
CA SER A 145 7.17 -11.25 13.93
C SER A 145 6.73 -9.89 14.45
N GLU A 146 5.90 -9.88 15.49
CA GLU A 146 5.46 -8.64 16.15
C GLU A 146 6.66 -7.84 16.69
N ASN A 147 7.64 -8.53 17.24
CA ASN A 147 8.88 -7.91 17.75
C ASN A 147 9.67 -7.23 16.62
N HIS A 148 9.78 -7.87 15.47
CA HIS A 148 10.43 -7.32 14.28
C HIS A 148 9.74 -6.02 13.83
N ILE A 149 8.41 -6.02 13.82
CA ILE A 149 7.61 -4.85 13.48
C ILE A 149 7.81 -3.72 14.48
N ALA A 150 7.79 -4.02 15.77
CA ALA A 150 8.02 -3.03 16.82
C ALA A 150 9.39 -2.37 16.71
N VAL A 151 10.44 -3.16 16.47
CA VAL A 151 11.81 -2.66 16.30
C VAL A 151 11.93 -1.79 15.04
N LYS A 152 11.36 -2.25 13.93
CA LYS A 152 11.37 -1.47 12.68
C LYS A 152 10.60 -0.16 12.80
N LEU A 153 9.44 -0.17 13.42
CA LEU A 153 8.66 1.06 13.66
C LEU A 153 9.41 2.06 14.52
N LYS A 154 10.08 1.59 15.55
CA LYS A 154 10.92 2.45 16.39
C LYS A 154 12.02 3.14 15.58
N ARG A 155 12.70 2.39 14.72
CA ARG A 155 13.73 2.95 13.82
C ARG A 155 13.16 3.92 12.81
N ILE A 156 12.01 3.59 12.23
CA ILE A 156 11.33 4.45 11.27
C ILE A 156 10.91 5.77 11.93
N LYS A 157 10.30 5.71 13.12
CA LYS A 157 9.92 6.91 13.88
C LYS A 157 11.12 7.80 14.17
N SER A 158 12.29 7.22 14.45
CA SER A 158 13.53 7.98 14.65
C SER A 158 14.00 8.68 13.37
N LYS A 159 13.75 8.09 12.21
CA LYS A 159 14.07 8.71 10.91
C LYS A 159 13.08 9.81 10.53
N LEU A 160 11.81 9.69 10.93
CA LEU A 160 10.75 10.61 10.54
C LEU A 160 10.62 11.81 11.50
N PHE A 161 11.00 11.62 12.72
CA PHE A 161 10.90 12.59 13.80
C PHE A 161 12.26 12.79 14.47
#